data_fc20e9a735d11c836a91d01ecca03de9
#
_entry.id   fc20e9a735d11c836a91d01ecca03de9
#
_cell.length_a   1.000
_cell.length_b   1.000
_cell.length_c   1.000
_cell.angle_alpha   90.00
_cell.angle_beta   90.00
_cell.angle_gamma   90.00
#
_symmetry.space_group_name_H-M   'P 1'
#
loop_
_entity.id
_entity.type
_entity.pdbx_description
1 polymer ?
#
loop_
_entity_poly.entity_id
_entity_poly.type
_entity_poly.pdbx_seq_one_letter_code
_entity_poly.pdbx_strand_id
1 'polypeptide(L)'
;MDKKAQGEQFNWIFVIVSGAIILGFFTMFTFQYITLQEKRQHVESLRFFGNVLGIAEKLNIGGSGSSVNSYDTQGLRFGYNVELEYFCDESDAKIIIGGNNKDFIPSYNLKDEVVFTNKKMIVNGLDLGLMPWKFPFQVTNFIYLSDPKKQYYILYDQSSKEFVDNLEEKYSVIFNLFNDGSTNRYEKTELNRLTPKENSKIIIFGNKKPGENKIKELIGDKNINVVYVDYTNKKINYFEDENWGEDIEYYSDEIMLGSFFTDDKENYQCSINRAKKKLSYIATHYSERTKLLKRVDTKINCQYDMIDNSLVSLAKGNYEVVENLKQQNNQGAGCLWVF
;
A
#
# COMPACT_ATOMS: atom_id res chain seq x y z
N MET A 1 -36.76 20.93 -70.13
CA MET A 1 -36.13 20.69 -68.86
C MET A 1 -36.04 22.01 -68.12
N ASP A 2 -36.80 22.13 -67.05
CA ASP A 2 -36.97 23.39 -66.32
C ASP A 2 -35.69 23.75 -65.52
N LYS A 3 -35.06 24.85 -65.89
CA LYS A 3 -33.90 25.41 -65.16
C LYS A 3 -34.18 25.70 -63.70
N LYS A 4 -35.44 25.81 -63.28
CA LYS A 4 -35.84 25.97 -61.89
C LYS A 4 -35.64 24.71 -61.06
N ALA A 5 -35.88 23.53 -61.60
CA ALA A 5 -35.69 22.24 -60.85
C ALA A 5 -34.21 21.89 -60.52
N GLN A 6 -33.30 22.35 -61.39
CA GLN A 6 -31.86 22.15 -61.13
C GLN A 6 -31.35 23.06 -60.01
N GLY A 7 -31.85 24.24 -59.81
CA GLY A 7 -31.47 25.16 -58.76
C GLY A 7 -31.84 24.65 -57.31
N GLU A 8 -33.00 24.03 -57.19
CA GLU A 8 -33.48 23.49 -55.94
C GLU A 8 -32.67 22.26 -55.51
N GLN A 9 -32.28 21.38 -56.41
CA GLN A 9 -31.48 20.23 -56.12
C GLN A 9 -30.04 20.62 -55.66
N PHE A 10 -29.45 21.63 -56.27
CA PHE A 10 -28.13 22.12 -55.83
C PHE A 10 -28.15 22.74 -54.42
N ASN A 11 -29.22 23.44 -54.07
CA ASN A 11 -29.39 24.01 -52.73
C ASN A 11 -29.48 22.91 -51.65
N TRP A 12 -30.21 21.83 -51.89
CA TRP A 12 -30.32 20.71 -50.95
C TRP A 12 -28.99 19.98 -50.74
N ILE A 13 -28.24 19.72 -51.82
CA ILE A 13 -26.92 19.09 -51.73
C ILE A 13 -25.96 19.99 -50.94
N PHE A 14 -25.98 21.29 -51.19
CA PHE A 14 -25.13 22.24 -50.46
C PHE A 14 -25.46 22.27 -48.97
N VAL A 15 -26.72 22.25 -48.58
CA VAL A 15 -27.15 22.23 -47.17
C VAL A 15 -26.71 20.93 -46.48
N ILE A 16 -26.87 19.79 -47.15
CA ILE A 16 -26.44 18.50 -46.61
C ILE A 16 -24.92 18.45 -46.42
N VAL A 17 -24.15 18.86 -47.42
CA VAL A 17 -22.69 18.86 -47.37
C VAL A 17 -22.18 19.83 -46.29
N SER A 18 -22.71 21.04 -46.25
CA SER A 18 -22.34 22.03 -45.23
C SER A 18 -22.69 21.56 -43.82
N GLY A 19 -23.87 20.96 -43.65
CA GLY A 19 -24.31 20.38 -42.39
C GLY A 19 -23.43 19.23 -41.93
N ALA A 20 -23.02 18.34 -42.85
CA ALA A 20 -22.10 17.24 -42.54
C ALA A 20 -20.70 17.73 -42.13
N ILE A 21 -20.18 18.77 -42.80
CA ILE A 21 -18.88 19.38 -42.46
C ILE A 21 -18.95 20.00 -41.05
N ILE A 22 -19.99 20.75 -40.74
CA ILE A 22 -20.18 21.38 -39.44
C ILE A 22 -20.32 20.32 -38.34
N LEU A 23 -21.13 19.27 -38.59
CA LEU A 23 -21.31 18.17 -37.66
C LEU A 23 -19.99 17.43 -37.40
N GLY A 24 -19.22 17.16 -38.47
CA GLY A 24 -17.89 16.54 -38.38
C GLY A 24 -16.92 17.37 -37.54
N PHE A 25 -16.95 18.70 -37.73
CA PHE A 25 -16.11 19.60 -36.93
C PHE A 25 -16.48 19.59 -35.43
N PHE A 26 -17.77 19.66 -35.10
CA PHE A 26 -18.24 19.60 -33.72
C PHE A 26 -17.91 18.25 -33.09
N THR A 27 -18.07 17.16 -33.81
CA THR A 27 -17.73 15.81 -33.33
C THR A 27 -16.25 15.70 -33.00
N MET A 28 -15.38 16.16 -33.92
CA MET A 28 -13.94 16.17 -33.71
C MET A 28 -13.55 17.04 -32.52
N PHE A 29 -14.12 18.21 -32.36
CA PHE A 29 -13.87 19.12 -31.25
C PHE A 29 -14.30 18.52 -29.92
N THR A 30 -15.48 17.87 -29.90
CA THR A 30 -15.99 17.18 -28.70
C THR A 30 -15.05 16.06 -28.25
N PHE A 31 -14.57 15.24 -29.19
CA PHE A 31 -13.59 14.18 -28.85
C PHE A 31 -12.28 14.75 -28.31
N GLN A 32 -11.74 15.80 -28.91
CA GLN A 32 -10.53 16.46 -28.40
C GLN A 32 -10.74 17.07 -27.01
N TYR A 33 -11.90 17.65 -26.75
CA TYR A 33 -12.22 18.23 -25.46
C TYR A 33 -12.34 17.17 -24.36
N ILE A 34 -13.01 16.04 -24.64
CA ILE A 34 -13.11 14.91 -23.71
C ILE A 34 -11.72 14.38 -23.36
N THR A 35 -10.88 14.16 -24.36
CA THR A 35 -9.50 13.68 -24.15
C THR A 35 -8.65 14.64 -23.32
N LEU A 36 -8.82 15.95 -23.51
CA LEU A 36 -8.14 16.97 -22.70
C LEU A 36 -8.63 16.98 -21.24
N GLN A 37 -9.91 16.79 -21.02
CA GLN A 37 -10.51 16.71 -19.68
C GLN A 37 -9.98 15.49 -18.92
N GLU A 38 -9.93 14.32 -19.55
CA GLU A 38 -9.37 13.10 -18.97
C GLU A 38 -7.91 13.29 -18.55
N LYS A 39 -7.08 13.88 -19.44
CA LYS A 39 -5.67 14.18 -19.13
C LYS A 39 -5.53 15.12 -17.92
N ARG A 40 -6.39 16.12 -17.85
CA ARG A 40 -6.37 17.09 -16.74
C ARG A 40 -6.73 16.43 -15.40
N GLN A 41 -7.74 15.58 -15.41
CA GLN A 41 -8.17 14.82 -14.23
C GLN A 41 -7.08 13.87 -13.74
N HIS A 42 -6.38 13.17 -14.64
CA HIS A 42 -5.24 12.31 -14.27
C HIS A 42 -4.08 13.10 -13.63
N VAL A 43 -3.76 14.28 -14.16
CA VAL A 43 -2.73 15.16 -13.59
C VAL A 43 -3.13 15.69 -12.21
N GLU A 44 -4.40 16.05 -12.02
CA GLU A 44 -4.91 16.50 -10.73
C GLU A 44 -4.87 15.37 -9.69
N SER A 45 -5.22 14.15 -10.06
CA SER A 45 -5.10 12.97 -9.21
C SER A 45 -3.65 12.71 -8.79
N LEU A 46 -2.69 12.82 -9.72
CA LEU A 46 -1.27 12.68 -9.39
C LEU A 46 -0.74 13.79 -8.49
N ARG A 47 -1.15 15.04 -8.71
CA ARG A 47 -0.77 16.16 -7.83
C ARG A 47 -1.30 15.93 -6.41
N PHE A 48 -2.50 15.41 -6.30
CA PHE A 48 -3.05 15.08 -5.01
C PHE A 48 -2.27 13.95 -4.32
N PHE A 49 -1.96 12.87 -5.05
CA PHE A 49 -1.06 11.82 -4.55
C PHE A 49 0.27 12.40 -4.09
N GLY A 50 0.92 13.23 -4.91
CA GLY A 50 2.15 13.89 -4.57
C GLY A 50 2.05 14.76 -3.30
N ASN A 51 0.95 15.46 -3.13
CA ASN A 51 0.72 16.26 -1.93
C ASN A 51 0.51 15.40 -0.67
N VAL A 52 -0.28 14.34 -0.76
CA VAL A 52 -0.53 13.42 0.37
C VAL A 52 0.74 12.68 0.76
N LEU A 53 1.49 12.17 -0.22
CA LEU A 53 2.76 11.50 0.02
C LEU A 53 3.84 12.49 0.50
N GLY A 54 3.88 13.72 0.00
CA GLY A 54 4.76 14.77 0.51
C GLY A 54 4.45 15.21 1.93
N ILE A 55 3.20 15.08 2.39
CA ILE A 55 2.83 15.23 3.81
C ILE A 55 3.42 14.07 4.62
N ALA A 56 3.32 12.83 4.12
CA ALA A 56 3.91 11.67 4.78
C ALA A 56 5.44 11.78 4.93
N GLU A 57 6.12 12.33 3.93
CA GLU A 57 7.55 12.60 3.97
C GLU A 57 7.90 13.69 5.00
N LYS A 58 7.13 14.77 5.05
CA LYS A 58 7.32 15.84 6.04
C LYS A 58 7.07 15.40 7.48
N LEU A 59 6.14 14.48 7.71
CA LEU A 59 5.91 13.87 9.02
C LEU A 59 7.09 13.00 9.48
N ASN A 60 7.89 12.49 8.54
CA ASN A 60 9.14 11.76 8.83
C ASN A 60 10.29 12.68 9.30
N ILE A 61 10.31 13.95 8.84
CA ILE A 61 11.42 14.87 9.08
C ILE A 61 11.25 15.66 10.38
N GLY A 62 10.03 15.74 10.90
CA GLY A 62 9.70 16.44 12.15
C GLY A 62 10.21 15.67 13.38
N GLY A 63 11.52 15.76 13.62
CA GLY A 63 12.17 15.24 14.81
C GLY A 63 11.59 15.82 16.10
N SER A 64 11.52 14.97 17.09
CA SER A 64 11.36 15.20 18.52
C SER A 64 10.17 16.10 18.95
N GLY A 65 9.13 15.48 19.46
CA GLY A 65 8.30 16.06 20.49
C GLY A 65 6.81 16.25 20.22
N SER A 66 6.32 16.03 19.02
CA SER A 66 4.88 15.86 18.83
C SER A 66 4.58 14.39 18.65
N SER A 67 3.89 13.81 19.60
CA SER A 67 3.25 12.50 19.44
C SER A 67 2.27 12.60 18.27
N VAL A 68 2.77 12.33 17.06
CA VAL A 68 1.90 12.14 15.90
C VAL A 68 1.24 10.77 16.06
N ASN A 69 0.28 10.74 16.99
CA ASN A 69 -0.72 9.68 17.07
C ASN A 69 -1.84 9.92 16.04
N SER A 70 -1.64 10.82 15.10
CA SER A 70 -2.60 11.09 14.05
C SER A 70 -2.27 10.21 12.84
N TYR A 71 -2.77 9.01 12.89
CA TYR A 71 -3.03 8.21 11.71
C TYR A 71 -4.13 8.95 10.92
N ASP A 72 -3.77 9.57 9.83
CA ASP A 72 -4.74 10.27 9.00
C ASP A 72 -5.23 9.32 7.92
N THR A 73 -6.48 8.87 8.05
CA THR A 73 -7.15 8.13 6.99
C THR A 73 -7.86 9.13 6.09
N GLN A 74 -7.27 9.43 4.96
CA GLN A 74 -7.92 10.27 3.96
C GLN A 74 -8.49 9.40 2.84
N GLY A 75 -9.81 9.45 2.69
CA GLY A 75 -10.48 8.90 1.52
C GLY A 75 -10.31 9.83 0.33
N LEU A 76 -9.57 9.38 -0.69
CA LEU A 76 -9.57 10.00 -2.01
C LEU A 76 -10.82 9.59 -2.75
N ARG A 77 -11.53 10.54 -3.35
CA ARG A 77 -12.66 10.24 -4.23
C ARG A 77 -12.39 10.84 -5.61
N PHE A 78 -12.41 9.97 -6.62
CA PHE A 78 -12.35 10.35 -8.02
C PHE A 78 -13.78 10.46 -8.54
N GLY A 79 -14.11 11.47 -9.30
CA GLY A 79 -15.44 11.59 -9.91
C GLY A 79 -15.72 10.56 -11.03
N TYR A 80 -14.78 9.64 -11.28
CA TYR A 80 -14.79 8.64 -12.34
C TYR A 80 -13.92 7.44 -11.94
N ASN A 81 -14.04 6.33 -12.66
CA ASN A 81 -13.18 5.18 -12.44
C ASN A 81 -11.77 5.45 -12.97
N VAL A 82 -10.78 5.24 -12.13
CA VAL A 82 -9.36 5.38 -12.43
C VAL A 82 -8.71 4.01 -12.38
N GLU A 83 -7.95 3.69 -13.39
CA GLU A 83 -7.08 2.51 -13.38
C GLU A 83 -5.76 2.90 -12.73
N LEU A 84 -5.44 2.27 -11.60
CA LEU A 84 -4.18 2.44 -10.89
C LEU A 84 -3.35 1.19 -11.07
N GLU A 85 -2.11 1.37 -11.48
CA GLU A 85 -1.14 0.29 -11.57
C GLU A 85 0.07 0.63 -10.70
N TYR A 86 0.35 -0.23 -9.74
CA TYR A 86 1.53 -0.13 -8.89
C TYR A 86 2.63 -0.99 -9.48
N PHE A 87 3.71 -0.35 -9.82
CA PHE A 87 4.93 -1.00 -10.26
C PHE A 87 5.95 -0.93 -9.13
N CYS A 88 6.47 -2.07 -8.74
CA CYS A 88 7.49 -2.19 -7.72
C CYS A 88 8.66 -3.01 -8.21
N ASP A 89 9.85 -2.45 -8.08
CA ASP A 89 11.14 -3.08 -8.26
C ASP A 89 11.99 -2.77 -7.01
N GLU A 90 13.01 -3.56 -6.73
CA GLU A 90 13.91 -3.35 -5.58
C GLU A 90 14.57 -1.97 -5.57
N SER A 91 14.80 -1.39 -6.74
CA SER A 91 15.45 -0.07 -6.91
C SER A 91 14.47 1.08 -7.08
N ASP A 92 13.27 0.81 -7.60
CA ASP A 92 12.30 1.84 -7.96
C ASP A 92 10.87 1.38 -7.67
N ALA A 93 10.00 2.31 -7.39
CA ALA A 93 8.56 2.05 -7.33
C ALA A 93 7.80 3.26 -7.85
N LYS A 94 6.70 3.01 -8.52
CA LYS A 94 5.84 4.06 -9.07
C LYS A 94 4.38 3.64 -9.08
N ILE A 95 3.53 4.65 -8.94
CA ILE A 95 2.10 4.52 -9.20
C ILE A 95 1.82 5.14 -10.57
N ILE A 96 1.21 4.37 -11.43
CA ILE A 96 0.78 4.78 -12.76
C ILE A 96 -0.73 4.98 -12.69
N ILE A 97 -1.19 6.12 -13.17
CA ILE A 97 -2.61 6.40 -13.31
C ILE A 97 -2.94 6.25 -14.78
N GLY A 98 -3.58 5.13 -15.12
CA GLY A 98 -4.01 4.79 -16.46
C GLY A 98 -5.44 5.25 -16.73
N GLY A 99 -5.74 5.42 -18.00
CA GLY A 99 -7.06 5.61 -18.56
C GLY A 99 -7.07 5.07 -19.99
N ASN A 100 -8.16 5.21 -20.69
CA ASN A 100 -8.31 4.73 -22.07
C ASN A 100 -7.32 5.37 -23.07
N ASN A 101 -6.58 6.39 -22.65
CA ASN A 101 -5.65 7.15 -23.51
C ASN A 101 -4.20 6.65 -23.32
N LYS A 102 -3.75 5.77 -24.21
CA LYS A 102 -2.41 5.18 -24.20
C LYS A 102 -1.26 6.16 -24.45
N ASP A 103 -1.58 7.37 -24.95
CA ASP A 103 -0.58 8.37 -25.34
C ASP A 103 -0.07 9.22 -24.15
N PHE A 104 -0.76 9.20 -23.03
CA PHE A 104 -0.38 9.93 -21.83
C PHE A 104 -0.63 9.09 -20.59
N ILE A 105 0.44 8.52 -20.03
CA ILE A 105 0.42 7.69 -18.82
C ILE A 105 1.16 8.45 -17.72
N PRO A 106 0.44 9.25 -16.92
CA PRO A 106 1.06 9.96 -15.82
C PRO A 106 1.49 8.98 -14.72
N SER A 107 2.71 9.14 -14.23
CA SER A 107 3.25 8.31 -13.15
C SER A 107 3.80 9.16 -12.01
N TYR A 108 3.66 8.66 -10.80
CA TYR A 108 4.27 9.21 -9.59
C TYR A 108 5.37 8.26 -9.09
N ASN A 109 6.60 8.75 -9.01
CA ASN A 109 7.73 7.97 -8.52
C ASN A 109 7.75 7.97 -6.99
N LEU A 110 7.77 6.78 -6.43
CA LEU A 110 7.83 6.49 -4.99
C LEU A 110 9.29 6.22 -4.59
N LYS A 111 10.13 7.24 -4.62
CA LYS A 111 11.59 7.07 -4.43
C LYS A 111 11.93 6.35 -3.13
N ASP A 112 11.40 6.86 -2.02
CA ASP A 112 11.76 6.42 -0.68
C ASP A 112 10.59 5.83 0.11
N GLU A 113 9.38 5.87 -0.43
CA GLU A 113 8.20 5.35 0.24
C GLU A 113 8.07 3.84 0.07
N VAL A 114 7.59 3.20 1.11
CA VAL A 114 7.18 1.78 1.08
C VAL A 114 5.66 1.73 1.06
N VAL A 115 5.14 1.25 -0.05
CA VAL A 115 3.70 1.19 -0.30
C VAL A 115 3.23 -0.25 -0.35
N PHE A 116 2.16 -0.54 0.36
CA PHE A 116 1.43 -1.80 0.29
C PHE A 116 0.10 -1.56 -0.41
N THR A 117 -0.05 -2.13 -1.57
CA THR A 117 -1.24 -1.97 -2.42
C THR A 117 -1.32 -3.10 -3.43
N ASN A 118 -2.46 -3.24 -4.08
CA ASN A 118 -2.61 -4.18 -5.18
C ASN A 118 -1.84 -3.71 -6.42
N LYS A 119 -1.36 -4.67 -7.19
CA LYS A 119 -0.64 -4.40 -8.44
C LYS A 119 -1.47 -3.60 -9.43
N LYS A 120 -2.77 -3.88 -9.49
CA LYS A 120 -3.70 -3.21 -10.39
C LYS A 120 -5.07 -3.06 -9.73
N MET A 121 -5.65 -1.86 -9.82
CA MET A 121 -6.97 -1.56 -9.29
C MET A 121 -7.73 -0.64 -10.24
N ILE A 122 -9.05 -0.87 -10.39
CA ILE A 122 -9.95 0.05 -11.06
C ILE A 122 -10.89 0.60 -9.99
N VAL A 123 -10.66 1.84 -9.61
CA VAL A 123 -11.29 2.44 -8.43
C VAL A 123 -11.87 3.82 -8.74
N ASN A 124 -12.94 4.19 -8.08
CA ASN A 124 -13.47 5.56 -8.08
C ASN A 124 -13.06 6.36 -6.83
N GLY A 125 -12.20 5.78 -6.01
CA GLY A 125 -11.60 6.37 -4.82
C GLY A 125 -10.54 5.45 -4.25
N LEU A 126 -9.78 5.96 -3.30
CA LEU A 126 -8.78 5.21 -2.55
C LEU A 126 -8.89 5.57 -1.09
N ASP A 127 -8.80 4.56 -0.25
CA ASP A 127 -8.54 4.74 1.15
C ASP A 127 -7.04 4.61 1.39
N LEU A 128 -6.48 5.59 2.08
CA LEU A 128 -5.05 5.72 2.34
C LEU A 128 -4.81 5.71 3.83
N GLY A 129 -3.95 4.79 4.28
CA GLY A 129 -3.44 4.73 5.64
C GLY A 129 -1.95 5.02 5.68
N LEU A 130 -1.55 5.86 6.62
CA LEU A 130 -0.14 6.15 6.90
C LEU A 130 0.22 5.62 8.27
N MET A 131 1.30 4.87 8.37
CA MET A 131 1.76 4.31 9.64
C MET A 131 3.26 4.45 9.79
N PRO A 132 3.74 5.08 10.88
CA PRO A 132 5.16 5.15 11.16
C PRO A 132 5.70 3.77 11.51
N TRP A 133 6.75 3.35 10.82
CA TRP A 133 7.44 2.11 11.12
C TRP A 133 8.70 2.37 11.92
N LYS A 134 8.72 1.85 13.15
CA LYS A 134 9.83 1.96 14.11
C LYS A 134 10.42 0.57 14.38
N PHE A 135 11.74 0.40 14.06
CA PHE A 135 12.38 -0.92 14.20
C PHE A 135 13.91 -0.84 14.42
N PRO A 136 14.44 -0.57 15.62
CA PRO A 136 13.80 0.00 16.82
C PRO A 136 13.64 1.52 16.77
N PHE A 137 14.29 2.19 15.83
CA PHE A 137 14.23 3.61 15.52
C PHE A 137 13.25 3.86 14.36
N GLN A 138 12.88 5.11 14.16
CA GLN A 138 12.05 5.49 13.03
C GLN A 138 12.79 5.17 11.72
N VAL A 139 12.20 4.29 10.90
CA VAL A 139 12.77 3.87 9.61
C VAL A 139 12.09 4.58 8.45
N THR A 140 10.77 4.50 8.40
CA THR A 140 9.96 5.10 7.34
C THR A 140 8.51 5.19 7.79
N ASN A 141 7.65 5.76 6.95
CA ASN A 141 6.22 5.55 7.04
C ASN A 141 5.81 4.51 5.99
N PHE A 142 4.99 3.55 6.40
CA PHE A 142 4.30 2.67 5.48
C PHE A 142 3.03 3.34 4.98
N ILE A 143 2.76 3.16 3.71
CA ILE A 143 1.59 3.65 3.01
C ILE A 143 0.76 2.44 2.62
N TYR A 144 -0.46 2.39 3.09
CA TYR A 144 -1.43 1.36 2.75
C TYR A 144 -2.50 1.97 1.86
N LEU A 145 -2.71 1.39 0.68
CA LEU A 145 -3.72 1.84 -0.27
C LEU A 145 -4.75 0.73 -0.49
N SER A 146 -6.01 1.07 -0.39
CA SER A 146 -7.12 0.15 -0.59
C SER A 146 -8.22 0.74 -1.46
N ASP A 147 -8.94 -0.13 -2.17
CA ASP A 147 -10.22 0.20 -2.77
C ASP A 147 -11.27 0.33 -1.66
N PRO A 148 -11.96 1.46 -1.53
CA PRO A 148 -13.03 1.63 -0.53
C PRO A 148 -14.17 0.63 -0.64
N LYS A 149 -14.32 -0.01 -1.80
CA LYS A 149 -15.35 -1.03 -2.04
C LYS A 149 -14.90 -2.44 -1.69
N LYS A 150 -13.60 -2.64 -1.43
CA LYS A 150 -13.05 -3.94 -1.08
C LYS A 150 -13.53 -4.36 0.31
N GLN A 151 -14.07 -5.56 0.41
CA GLN A 151 -14.51 -6.09 1.70
C GLN A 151 -13.44 -6.99 2.30
N TYR A 152 -13.22 -6.84 3.60
CA TYR A 152 -12.25 -7.63 4.35
C TYR A 152 -12.96 -8.56 5.32
N TYR A 153 -12.52 -9.82 5.34
CA TYR A 153 -13.00 -10.86 6.24
C TYR A 153 -11.81 -11.36 7.05
N ILE A 154 -11.89 -11.21 8.37
CA ILE A 154 -10.86 -11.67 9.29
C ILE A 154 -11.34 -12.95 9.97
N LEU A 155 -10.64 -14.05 9.72
CA LEU A 155 -10.89 -15.33 10.33
C LEU A 155 -9.79 -15.65 11.34
N TYR A 156 -10.18 -16.10 12.51
CA TYR A 156 -9.25 -16.46 13.59
C TYR A 156 -9.71 -17.76 14.26
N ASP A 157 -8.80 -18.48 14.85
CA ASP A 157 -9.07 -19.60 15.75
C ASP A 157 -8.91 -19.16 17.22
N GLN A 158 -9.29 -20.02 18.14
CA GLN A 158 -9.24 -19.70 19.58
C GLN A 158 -7.84 -19.30 20.03
N SER A 159 -6.77 -19.86 19.41
CA SER A 159 -5.40 -19.56 19.76
C SER A 159 -4.92 -18.19 19.27
N SER A 160 -5.50 -17.70 18.17
CA SER A 160 -5.13 -16.42 17.54
C SER A 160 -6.06 -15.26 17.93
N LYS A 161 -7.13 -15.53 18.68
CA LYS A 161 -8.12 -14.51 19.05
C LYS A 161 -7.51 -13.32 19.79
N GLU A 162 -6.78 -13.59 20.85
CA GLU A 162 -6.12 -12.54 21.66
C GLU A 162 -5.14 -11.70 20.83
N PHE A 163 -4.40 -12.36 19.94
CA PHE A 163 -3.49 -11.67 19.02
C PHE A 163 -4.25 -10.72 18.07
N VAL A 164 -5.36 -11.18 17.50
CA VAL A 164 -6.19 -10.36 16.59
C VAL A 164 -6.84 -9.20 17.35
N ASP A 165 -7.34 -9.43 18.57
CA ASP A 165 -7.93 -8.38 19.41
C ASP A 165 -6.89 -7.28 19.75
N ASN A 166 -5.70 -7.67 20.16
CA ASN A 166 -4.60 -6.75 20.43
C ASN A 166 -4.13 -5.99 19.17
N LEU A 167 -4.12 -6.67 18.02
CA LEU A 167 -3.75 -6.07 16.74
C LEU A 167 -4.76 -4.98 16.35
N GLU A 168 -6.06 -5.25 16.50
CA GLU A 168 -7.12 -4.29 16.20
C GLU A 168 -7.08 -3.08 17.14
N GLU A 169 -6.87 -3.30 18.44
CA GLU A 169 -6.71 -2.22 19.42
C GLU A 169 -5.51 -1.32 19.07
N LYS A 170 -4.37 -1.94 18.81
CA LYS A 170 -3.11 -1.24 18.50
C LYS A 170 -3.16 -0.48 17.18
N TYR A 171 -3.82 -1.02 16.17
CA TYR A 171 -3.85 -0.49 14.81
C TYR A 171 -5.28 -0.15 14.35
N SER A 172 -6.11 0.31 15.27
CA SER A 172 -7.53 0.62 15.03
C SER A 172 -7.76 1.50 13.80
N VAL A 173 -6.87 2.44 13.52
CA VAL A 173 -6.96 3.31 12.34
C VAL A 173 -6.82 2.53 11.04
N ILE A 174 -5.91 1.56 10.96
CA ILE A 174 -5.76 0.69 9.79
C ILE A 174 -6.98 -0.21 9.65
N PHE A 175 -7.48 -0.75 10.76
CA PHE A 175 -8.71 -1.54 10.75
C PHE A 175 -9.94 -0.72 10.36
N ASN A 176 -9.97 0.58 10.64
CA ASN A 176 -11.02 1.48 10.17
C ASN A 176 -11.01 1.68 8.65
N LEU A 177 -9.87 1.48 7.95
CA LEU A 177 -9.84 1.45 6.48
C LEU A 177 -10.61 0.26 5.89
N PHE A 178 -10.79 -0.81 6.67
CA PHE A 178 -11.59 -1.97 6.27
C PHE A 178 -13.08 -1.78 6.56
N ASN A 179 -13.43 -0.70 7.29
CA ASN A 179 -14.70 -0.53 7.93
C ASN A 179 -15.45 0.68 7.41
N ASP A 180 -16.29 0.43 6.44
CA ASP A 180 -17.54 1.19 6.32
C ASP A 180 -18.56 0.68 7.38
N GLY A 181 -18.06 0.31 8.59
CA GLY A 181 -18.82 -0.21 9.72
C GLY A 181 -18.92 -1.74 9.83
N SER A 182 -18.22 -2.51 9.04
CA SER A 182 -18.33 -3.98 9.10
C SER A 182 -16.99 -4.71 8.85
N THR A 183 -16.11 -4.73 9.86
CA THR A 183 -15.13 -5.81 9.90
C THR A 183 -15.91 -7.09 10.14
N ASN A 184 -16.06 -7.88 9.11
CA ASN A 184 -16.67 -9.18 9.24
C ASN A 184 -15.66 -10.12 9.90
N ARG A 185 -15.74 -10.26 11.22
CA ARG A 185 -14.89 -11.16 12.02
C ARG A 185 -15.61 -12.48 12.23
N TYR A 186 -14.93 -13.57 11.94
CA TYR A 186 -15.47 -14.90 12.04
C TYR A 186 -14.49 -15.85 12.73
N GLU A 187 -15.01 -16.78 13.51
CA GLU A 187 -14.22 -17.91 13.92
C GLU A 187 -13.91 -18.79 12.70
N LYS A 188 -12.69 -19.33 12.63
CA LYS A 188 -12.24 -20.20 11.55
C LYS A 188 -13.13 -21.44 11.35
N THR A 189 -13.84 -21.85 12.40
CA THR A 189 -14.87 -22.90 12.37
C THR A 189 -16.06 -22.53 11.49
N GLU A 190 -16.32 -21.24 11.29
CA GLU A 190 -17.41 -20.71 10.48
C GLU A 190 -17.06 -20.55 9.00
N LEU A 191 -15.84 -20.94 8.60
CA LEU A 191 -15.35 -20.82 7.22
C LEU A 191 -16.38 -21.36 6.20
N ASN A 192 -17.04 -22.47 6.51
CA ASN A 192 -18.04 -23.10 5.64
C ASN A 192 -19.37 -22.31 5.53
N ARG A 193 -19.59 -21.34 6.42
CA ARG A 193 -20.79 -20.48 6.41
C ARG A 193 -20.53 -19.12 5.78
N LEU A 194 -19.26 -18.82 5.51
CA LEU A 194 -18.87 -17.55 4.94
C LEU A 194 -19.29 -17.50 3.47
N THR A 195 -20.00 -16.45 3.10
CA THR A 195 -20.36 -16.15 1.70
C THR A 195 -19.72 -14.82 1.28
N PRO A 196 -18.42 -14.82 1.00
CA PRO A 196 -17.72 -13.59 0.68
C PRO A 196 -18.25 -13.02 -0.64
N LYS A 197 -18.30 -11.70 -0.71
CA LYS A 197 -18.65 -10.99 -1.94
C LYS A 197 -17.49 -11.00 -2.92
N GLU A 198 -17.79 -10.71 -4.16
CA GLU A 198 -16.77 -10.44 -5.18
C GLU A 198 -15.89 -9.25 -4.75
N ASN A 199 -14.64 -9.24 -5.17
CA ASN A 199 -13.65 -8.24 -4.79
C ASN A 199 -13.41 -8.15 -3.27
N SER A 200 -13.33 -9.32 -2.61
CA SER A 200 -13.08 -9.42 -1.18
C SER A 200 -11.67 -9.92 -0.88
N LYS A 201 -11.20 -9.62 0.32
CA LYS A 201 -9.99 -10.20 0.88
C LYS A 201 -10.28 -10.97 2.15
N ILE A 202 -9.78 -12.19 2.23
CA ILE A 202 -9.91 -13.06 3.40
C ILE A 202 -8.54 -13.18 4.06
N ILE A 203 -8.47 -12.82 5.32
CA ILE A 203 -7.27 -12.88 6.15
C ILE A 203 -7.50 -13.94 7.21
N ILE A 204 -6.67 -14.97 7.23
CA ILE A 204 -6.84 -16.13 8.12
C ILE A 204 -5.68 -16.19 9.09
N PHE A 205 -5.96 -16.03 10.36
CA PHE A 205 -5.00 -16.18 11.45
C PHE A 205 -5.07 -17.57 12.07
N GLY A 206 -3.92 -18.14 12.41
CA GLY A 206 -3.85 -19.39 13.14
C GLY A 206 -2.51 -20.09 13.03
N ASN A 207 -2.40 -21.24 13.71
CA ASN A 207 -1.18 -22.05 13.71
C ASN A 207 -1.18 -23.14 12.60
N LYS A 208 -2.29 -23.29 11.89
CA LYS A 208 -2.43 -24.30 10.84
C LYS A 208 -3.21 -23.73 9.66
N LYS A 209 -2.63 -23.83 8.48
CA LYS A 209 -3.29 -23.44 7.22
C LYS A 209 -4.57 -24.27 7.00
N PRO A 210 -5.66 -23.67 6.52
CA PRO A 210 -6.79 -24.42 6.01
C PRO A 210 -6.40 -25.28 4.82
N GLY A 211 -7.07 -26.41 4.64
CA GLY A 211 -6.88 -27.24 3.45
C GLY A 211 -7.28 -26.48 2.17
N GLU A 212 -6.51 -26.67 1.11
CA GLU A 212 -6.71 -25.97 -0.17
C GLU A 212 -8.12 -26.17 -0.75
N ASN A 213 -8.64 -27.39 -0.69
CA ASN A 213 -10.00 -27.68 -1.16
C ASN A 213 -11.08 -26.83 -0.47
N LYS A 214 -10.91 -26.54 0.83
CA LYS A 214 -11.84 -25.68 1.56
C LYS A 214 -11.77 -24.23 1.09
N ILE A 215 -10.57 -23.76 0.75
CA ILE A 215 -10.39 -22.42 0.23
C ILE A 215 -10.97 -22.34 -1.20
N LYS A 216 -10.74 -23.34 -2.05
CA LYS A 216 -11.34 -23.41 -3.38
C LYS A 216 -12.86 -23.39 -3.35
N GLU A 217 -13.48 -24.16 -2.47
CA GLU A 217 -14.93 -24.15 -2.26
C GLU A 217 -15.45 -22.78 -1.80
N LEU A 218 -14.69 -22.09 -0.94
CA LEU A 218 -15.06 -20.77 -0.43
C LEU A 218 -14.96 -19.68 -1.51
N ILE A 219 -13.91 -19.72 -2.31
CA ILE A 219 -13.66 -18.74 -3.37
C ILE A 219 -14.63 -18.97 -4.54
N GLY A 220 -14.81 -20.25 -4.96
CA GLY A 220 -15.55 -20.59 -6.18
C GLY A 220 -14.95 -19.86 -7.40
N ASP A 221 -15.82 -19.31 -8.24
CA ASP A 221 -15.41 -18.54 -9.44
C ASP A 221 -15.24 -17.03 -9.16
N LYS A 222 -15.24 -16.62 -7.87
CA LYS A 222 -15.17 -15.20 -7.49
C LYS A 222 -13.72 -14.72 -7.42
N ASN A 223 -13.53 -13.45 -7.73
CA ASN A 223 -12.25 -12.76 -7.52
C ASN A 223 -12.06 -12.43 -6.04
N ILE A 224 -11.54 -13.39 -5.28
CA ILE A 224 -11.30 -13.30 -3.84
C ILE A 224 -9.84 -13.64 -3.56
N ASN A 225 -9.16 -12.74 -2.87
CA ASN A 225 -7.78 -12.96 -2.46
C ASN A 225 -7.76 -13.51 -1.03
N VAL A 226 -6.91 -14.51 -0.80
CA VAL A 226 -6.79 -15.14 0.53
C VAL A 226 -5.35 -15.09 0.98
N VAL A 227 -5.15 -14.62 2.22
CA VAL A 227 -3.86 -14.62 2.89
C VAL A 227 -3.97 -15.36 4.23
N TYR A 228 -2.99 -16.19 4.50
CA TYR A 228 -2.84 -16.87 5.77
C TYR A 228 -1.69 -16.26 6.56
N VAL A 229 -1.91 -15.99 7.83
CA VAL A 229 -0.94 -15.43 8.78
C VAL A 229 -0.68 -16.42 9.90
N ASP A 230 0.50 -17.00 9.91
CA ASP A 230 1.04 -17.75 11.06
C ASP A 230 1.73 -16.74 12.00
N TYR A 231 0.97 -16.26 12.96
CA TYR A 231 1.46 -15.25 13.90
C TYR A 231 2.52 -15.79 14.86
N THR A 232 2.53 -17.10 15.12
CA THR A 232 3.49 -17.77 16.02
C THR A 232 4.87 -17.87 15.37
N ASN A 233 4.90 -18.30 14.09
CA ASN A 233 6.14 -18.45 13.35
C ASN A 233 6.51 -17.21 12.53
N LYS A 234 5.70 -16.15 12.61
CA LYS A 234 5.87 -14.90 11.85
C LYS A 234 5.96 -15.12 10.33
N LYS A 235 5.03 -15.88 9.78
CA LYS A 235 4.98 -16.23 8.38
C LYS A 235 3.66 -15.82 7.74
N ILE A 236 3.73 -15.40 6.49
CA ILE A 236 2.58 -15.06 5.65
C ILE A 236 2.61 -15.95 4.41
N ASN A 237 1.42 -16.31 3.95
CA ASN A 237 1.26 -17.18 2.82
C ASN A 237 0.05 -16.73 1.99
N TYR A 238 0.22 -16.60 0.69
CA TYR A 238 -0.83 -16.25 -0.25
C TYR A 238 -1.40 -17.50 -0.89
N PHE A 239 -2.70 -17.50 -1.11
CA PHE A 239 -3.38 -18.54 -1.87
C PHE A 239 -3.51 -18.05 -3.32
N GLU A 240 -2.67 -18.61 -4.20
CA GLU A 240 -2.56 -18.23 -5.60
C GLU A 240 -2.55 -19.50 -6.45
N ASP A 241 -3.10 -19.45 -7.67
CA ASP A 241 -3.14 -20.58 -8.60
C ASP A 241 -3.67 -21.87 -7.94
N GLU A 242 -4.71 -21.72 -7.12
CA GLU A 242 -5.36 -22.80 -6.38
C GLU A 242 -4.50 -23.53 -5.32
N ASN A 243 -3.37 -22.97 -4.94
CA ASN A 243 -2.45 -23.55 -3.97
C ASN A 243 -1.94 -22.51 -2.98
N TRP A 244 -1.50 -22.97 -1.81
CA TRP A 244 -0.72 -22.12 -0.92
C TRP A 244 0.68 -21.94 -1.47
N GLY A 245 1.07 -20.69 -1.67
CA GLY A 245 2.42 -20.32 -2.10
C GLY A 245 3.49 -20.60 -1.03
N GLU A 246 4.71 -20.12 -1.24
CA GLU A 246 5.78 -20.19 -0.25
C GLU A 246 5.55 -19.27 0.93
N ASP A 247 6.11 -19.65 2.08
CA ASP A 247 6.08 -18.83 3.28
C ASP A 247 6.96 -17.59 3.12
N ILE A 248 6.44 -16.43 3.50
CA ILE A 248 7.17 -15.17 3.55
C ILE A 248 7.33 -14.78 5.02
N GLU A 249 8.55 -14.61 5.49
CA GLU A 249 8.82 -14.18 6.85
C GLU A 249 8.58 -12.67 7.01
N TYR A 250 7.90 -12.31 8.10
CA TYR A 250 7.77 -10.93 8.55
C TYR A 250 8.36 -10.74 9.95
N TYR A 251 8.79 -9.54 10.27
CA TYR A 251 9.52 -9.26 11.53
C TYR A 251 8.88 -8.13 12.36
N SER A 252 7.80 -7.53 11.87
CA SER A 252 6.99 -6.58 12.65
C SER A 252 5.53 -6.65 12.23
N ASP A 253 4.62 -6.25 13.14
CA ASP A 253 3.18 -6.24 12.87
C ASP A 253 2.85 -5.32 11.70
N GLU A 254 3.55 -4.19 11.58
CA GLU A 254 3.33 -3.21 10.52
C GLU A 254 3.61 -3.81 9.13
N ILE A 255 4.66 -4.62 9.01
CA ILE A 255 4.96 -5.36 7.77
C ILE A 255 3.87 -6.41 7.51
N MET A 256 3.48 -7.17 8.54
CA MET A 256 2.41 -8.15 8.42
C MET A 256 1.11 -7.50 7.91
N LEU A 257 0.73 -6.34 8.45
CA LEU A 257 -0.45 -5.59 8.00
C LEU A 257 -0.38 -5.25 6.51
N GLY A 258 0.81 -5.05 5.95
CA GLY A 258 1.01 -4.85 4.51
C GLY A 258 0.40 -5.96 3.66
N SER A 259 0.37 -7.20 4.15
CA SER A 259 -0.23 -8.33 3.44
C SER A 259 -1.75 -8.21 3.27
N PHE A 260 -2.41 -7.39 4.07
CA PHE A 260 -3.86 -7.16 3.96
C PHE A 260 -4.20 -6.31 2.74
N PHE A 261 -3.25 -5.45 2.32
CA PHE A 261 -3.44 -4.49 1.23
C PHE A 261 -2.88 -4.97 -0.11
N THR A 262 -2.09 -6.04 -0.11
CA THR A 262 -1.50 -6.62 -1.32
C THR A 262 -2.22 -7.92 -1.70
N ASP A 263 -2.54 -8.10 -2.96
CA ASP A 263 -3.29 -9.27 -3.43
C ASP A 263 -2.39 -10.41 -3.89
N ASP A 264 -1.13 -10.15 -4.14
CA ASP A 264 -0.15 -11.12 -4.61
C ASP A 264 1.14 -11.13 -3.80
N LYS A 265 1.81 -12.27 -3.81
CA LYS A 265 3.08 -12.53 -3.13
C LYS A 265 4.20 -11.62 -3.63
N GLU A 266 4.33 -11.47 -4.94
CA GLU A 266 5.45 -10.75 -5.56
C GLU A 266 5.45 -9.27 -5.15
N ASN A 267 4.28 -8.64 -5.19
CA ASN A 267 4.12 -7.25 -4.83
C ASN A 267 4.40 -7.01 -3.34
N TYR A 268 3.90 -7.90 -2.48
CA TYR A 268 4.18 -7.86 -1.06
C TYR A 268 5.68 -8.03 -0.77
N GLN A 269 6.33 -9.02 -1.40
CA GLN A 269 7.76 -9.28 -1.26
C GLN A 269 8.62 -8.08 -1.70
N CYS A 270 8.24 -7.44 -2.81
CA CYS A 270 8.92 -6.24 -3.28
C CYS A 270 8.86 -5.11 -2.24
N SER A 271 7.68 -4.84 -1.68
CA SER A 271 7.51 -3.82 -0.64
C SER A 271 8.31 -4.12 0.63
N ILE A 272 8.38 -5.39 1.05
CA ILE A 272 9.24 -5.83 2.16
C ILE A 272 10.73 -5.60 1.84
N ASN A 273 11.18 -5.96 0.64
CA ASN A 273 12.58 -5.80 0.26
C ASN A 273 12.99 -4.32 0.26
N ARG A 274 12.11 -3.43 -0.16
CA ARG A 274 12.31 -1.98 -0.05
C ARG A 274 12.40 -1.52 1.41
N ALA A 275 11.51 -2.02 2.27
CA ALA A 275 11.57 -1.74 3.71
C ALA A 275 12.88 -2.21 4.35
N LYS A 276 13.32 -3.43 4.04
CA LYS A 276 14.62 -3.99 4.48
C LYS A 276 15.80 -3.15 4.03
N LYS A 277 15.81 -2.73 2.76
CA LYS A 277 16.85 -1.87 2.20
C LYS A 277 16.94 -0.54 2.94
N LYS A 278 15.79 0.08 3.24
CA LYS A 278 15.73 1.33 3.99
C LYS A 278 16.20 1.16 5.44
N LEU A 279 15.79 0.09 6.11
CA LEU A 279 16.26 -0.26 7.45
C LEU A 279 17.79 -0.44 7.48
N SER A 280 18.35 -1.18 6.52
CA SER A 280 19.79 -1.39 6.38
C SER A 280 20.53 -0.06 6.24
N TYR A 281 20.04 0.83 5.38
CA TYR A 281 20.63 2.14 5.19
C TYR A 281 20.64 2.99 6.47
N ILE A 282 19.51 3.07 7.16
CA ILE A 282 19.39 3.86 8.40
C ILE A 282 20.20 3.24 9.54
N ALA A 283 20.20 1.90 9.68
CA ALA A 283 21.04 1.22 10.67
C ALA A 283 22.53 1.51 10.45
N THR A 284 22.98 1.57 9.20
CA THR A 284 24.37 1.95 8.86
C THR A 284 24.67 3.38 9.31
N HIS A 285 23.77 4.33 9.08
CA HIS A 285 23.95 5.71 9.54
C HIS A 285 24.02 5.82 11.07
N TYR A 286 23.19 5.07 11.79
CA TYR A 286 23.27 5.03 13.24
C TYR A 286 24.55 4.35 13.75
N SER A 287 25.08 3.34 13.04
CA SER A 287 26.39 2.76 13.32
C SER A 287 27.51 3.80 13.19
N GLU A 288 27.53 4.59 12.12
CA GLU A 288 28.49 5.69 11.95
C GLU A 288 28.36 6.75 13.06
N ARG A 289 27.12 7.16 13.39
CA ARG A 289 26.88 8.06 14.51
C ARG A 289 27.39 7.49 15.82
N THR A 290 27.19 6.22 16.09
CA THR A 290 27.66 5.55 17.33
C THR A 290 29.17 5.62 17.44
N LYS A 291 29.91 5.40 16.34
CA LYS A 291 31.38 5.53 16.31
C LYS A 291 31.83 6.97 16.60
N LEU A 292 31.10 7.98 16.13
CA LEU A 292 31.38 9.37 16.46
C LEU A 292 31.10 9.67 17.93
N LEU A 293 29.97 9.23 18.47
CA LEU A 293 29.62 9.42 19.88
C LEU A 293 30.68 8.79 20.79
N LYS A 294 31.16 7.59 20.49
CA LYS A 294 32.26 6.93 21.24
C LYS A 294 33.52 7.78 21.31
N ARG A 295 33.82 8.59 20.30
CA ARG A 295 35.02 9.45 20.29
C ARG A 295 34.87 10.71 21.15
N VAL A 296 33.63 11.23 21.28
CA VAL A 296 33.34 12.47 22.01
C VAL A 296 32.90 12.23 23.44
N ASP A 297 32.26 11.07 23.72
CA ASP A 297 31.81 10.72 25.06
C ASP A 297 32.91 9.94 25.79
N THR A 298 33.59 10.59 26.71
CA THR A 298 34.69 10.02 27.47
C THR A 298 34.26 9.13 28.63
N LYS A 299 32.95 8.88 28.80
CA LYS A 299 32.40 8.07 29.88
C LYS A 299 32.67 6.58 29.64
N ILE A 300 33.28 5.96 30.60
CA ILE A 300 33.79 4.57 30.48
C ILE A 300 32.68 3.51 30.40
N ASN A 301 31.45 3.83 30.86
CA ASN A 301 30.37 2.86 31.01
C ASN A 301 29.35 2.87 29.84
N CYS A 302 29.58 3.63 28.78
CA CYS A 302 28.68 3.65 27.66
C CYS A 302 29.01 2.52 26.67
N GLN A 303 28.01 1.69 26.35
CA GLN A 303 28.22 0.44 25.59
C GLN A 303 28.16 0.69 24.05
N TYR A 304 28.78 1.77 23.57
CA TYR A 304 28.75 2.13 22.16
C TYR A 304 29.26 1.02 21.22
N ASP A 305 30.22 0.19 21.65
CA ASP A 305 30.71 -0.92 20.81
C ASP A 305 29.63 -2.01 20.64
N MET A 306 28.86 -2.29 21.70
CA MET A 306 27.77 -3.26 21.60
C MET A 306 26.64 -2.75 20.72
N ILE A 307 26.28 -1.46 20.83
CA ILE A 307 25.28 -0.82 19.99
C ILE A 307 25.73 -0.83 18.52
N ASP A 308 27.00 -0.46 18.24
CA ASP A 308 27.54 -0.47 16.87
C ASP A 308 27.50 -1.88 16.26
N ASN A 309 27.95 -2.90 16.98
CA ASN A 309 27.92 -4.29 16.52
C ASN A 309 26.47 -4.76 16.24
N SER A 310 25.53 -4.41 17.10
CA SER A 310 24.12 -4.75 16.91
C SER A 310 23.51 -4.00 15.70
N LEU A 311 23.87 -2.74 15.49
CA LEU A 311 23.43 -1.95 14.31
C LEU A 311 24.01 -2.52 13.01
N VAL A 312 25.28 -2.90 13.00
CA VAL A 312 25.91 -3.57 11.84
C VAL A 312 25.24 -4.91 11.56
N SER A 313 24.90 -5.68 12.61
CA SER A 313 24.16 -6.94 12.47
C SER A 313 22.76 -6.73 11.90
N LEU A 314 22.04 -5.71 12.40
CA LEU A 314 20.72 -5.32 11.89
C LEU A 314 20.78 -4.89 10.41
N ALA A 315 21.78 -4.09 10.04
CA ALA A 315 22.01 -3.67 8.67
C ALA A 315 22.24 -4.86 7.70
N LYS A 316 22.77 -5.96 8.19
CA LYS A 316 22.96 -7.22 7.45
C LYS A 316 21.72 -8.13 7.44
N GLY A 317 20.61 -7.70 8.05
CA GLY A 317 19.34 -8.45 8.07
C GLY A 317 19.14 -9.39 9.26
N ASN A 318 19.95 -9.28 10.33
CA ASN A 318 19.66 -9.98 11.57
C ASN A 318 18.68 -9.16 12.41
N TYR A 319 17.39 -9.49 12.33
CA TYR A 319 16.31 -8.75 13.01
C TYR A 319 16.14 -9.13 14.48
N GLU A 320 16.74 -10.23 14.93
CA GLU A 320 16.66 -10.68 16.33
C GLU A 320 17.38 -9.75 17.31
N VAL A 321 18.33 -8.95 16.80
CA VAL A 321 19.10 -8.01 17.63
C VAL A 321 18.29 -6.77 18.08
N VAL A 322 17.08 -6.58 17.56
CA VAL A 322 16.28 -5.35 17.78
C VAL A 322 15.93 -5.14 19.24
N GLU A 323 15.52 -6.18 19.95
CA GLU A 323 15.20 -6.07 21.38
C GLU A 323 16.44 -5.73 22.22
N ASN A 324 17.58 -6.32 21.88
CA ASN A 324 18.85 -5.99 22.53
C ASN A 324 19.25 -4.52 22.25
N LEU A 325 19.05 -4.06 21.02
CA LEU A 325 19.30 -2.66 20.64
C LEU A 325 18.45 -1.67 21.44
N LYS A 326 17.16 -1.96 21.65
CA LYS A 326 16.28 -1.12 22.49
C LYS A 326 16.79 -1.02 23.92
N GLN A 327 17.19 -2.15 24.50
CA GLN A 327 17.74 -2.19 25.85
C GLN A 327 19.08 -1.45 25.97
N GLN A 328 19.99 -1.67 25.00
CA GLN A 328 21.28 -1.02 24.95
C GLN A 328 21.21 0.50 24.77
N ASN A 329 20.25 1.01 24.00
CA ASN A 329 20.07 2.44 23.83
C ASN A 329 19.49 3.14 25.07
N ASN A 330 18.79 2.42 25.93
CA ASN A 330 18.23 2.93 27.20
C ASN A 330 19.24 2.91 28.36
N GLN A 331 20.52 2.87 28.07
CA GLN A 331 21.57 2.81 29.10
C GLN A 331 21.63 4.06 29.96
N GLY A 332 21.59 3.83 31.23
CA GLY A 332 21.61 4.72 32.36
C GLY A 332 22.04 6.19 32.23
N ALA A 333 21.66 7.00 33.20
CA ALA A 333 21.89 8.43 33.26
C ALA A 333 23.34 8.81 32.92
N GLY A 334 23.49 9.41 31.75
CA GLY A 334 24.76 10.06 31.38
C GLY A 334 25.36 9.67 30.04
N CYS A 335 24.96 8.58 29.39
CA CYS A 335 25.39 8.28 28.03
C CYS A 335 24.54 9.05 27.00
N LEU A 336 25.15 9.44 25.89
CA LEU A 336 24.43 10.07 24.79
C LEU A 336 23.62 9.01 24.02
N TRP A 337 22.37 9.33 23.75
CA TRP A 337 21.46 8.46 23.02
C TRP A 337 21.89 8.31 21.57
N VAL A 338 21.87 7.10 21.05
CA VAL A 338 22.21 6.83 19.67
C VAL A 338 21.01 7.13 18.76
N PHE A 339 19.80 6.75 19.17
CA PHE A 339 18.54 6.97 18.44
C PHE A 339 17.37 7.20 19.37
#